data_2f36f2cab203af5f416d9abc376d386d
#
_entry.id   2f36f2cab203af5f416d9abc376d386d
#
_cell.length_a   1.000
_cell.length_b   1.000
_cell.length_c   1.000
_cell.angle_alpha   90.00
_cell.angle_beta   90.00
_cell.angle_gamma   90.00
#
_symmetry.space_group_name_H-M   'P 1'
#
loop_
_entity.id
_entity.type
_entity.pdbx_description
1 polymer ?
#
loop_
_entity_poly.entity_id
_entity_poly.type
_entity_poly.pdbx_seq_one_letter_code
_entity_poly.pdbx_strand_id
1 'polypeptide(L)'
;MTDDIQYQPLAEFDPDVAAAIAGELGRQRATLEMIASENFVPRSVLQAQGSVFTNKYAEGYPGRRYYGGCENSDIVENLARERAKALFGAEFANVQPHAGAQANAAVLMALANPGDKIMGLALAHGGHLTHGMRLNFSGKLYQVVAYEVDPTTFRIDMDRVREQALAERPQVIIAGWSAYPRHQDFAAFRAIADEVGAKLWVDMAHFAGLVAAGLHPSPIPHADVVSTTVHKTLGGPRSGMILAKQEYAKAINSAVFPGQQGGPLMHAIAAKAVAMKIAATDQFRQRQQRTLDGARILAERLTAADCQAAGIGVLTGGTDVHLALVDLRNSQLDGKQAEDLLHEVGITVNRNAVPFDPRPPMVTSGLRIGTPALATRGFDAAAFTEVADIIAEALTNATAVPDLQARVAKLADAFPLYDGLEDWCLL
;
A
#
# COMPACT_ATOMS: atom_id res chain seq x y z
N MET A 1 -2.01 -23.88 38.30
CA MET A 1 -2.35 -23.29 36.96
C MET A 1 -3.43 -24.19 36.40
N THR A 2 -4.50 -23.66 35.92
CA THR A 2 -5.64 -24.42 35.40
C THR A 2 -5.23 -25.04 34.07
N ASP A 3 -5.37 -26.37 33.91
CA ASP A 3 -5.20 -27.07 32.61
C ASP A 3 -6.29 -26.68 31.60
N ASP A 4 -6.94 -25.54 31.81
CA ASP A 4 -7.98 -25.00 30.93
C ASP A 4 -7.35 -24.34 29.72
N ILE A 5 -7.60 -24.90 28.55
CA ILE A 5 -7.14 -24.44 27.25
C ILE A 5 -7.37 -22.93 27.00
N GLN A 6 -8.41 -22.34 27.64
CA GLN A 6 -8.71 -20.90 27.49
C GLN A 6 -7.63 -19.98 28.09
N TYR A 7 -6.80 -20.49 28.98
CA TYR A 7 -5.79 -19.69 29.70
C TYR A 7 -4.35 -20.10 29.37
N GLN A 8 -4.17 -21.07 28.50
CA GLN A 8 -2.82 -21.48 28.07
C GLN A 8 -2.20 -20.42 27.15
N PRO A 9 -0.94 -20.01 27.40
CA PRO A 9 -0.19 -19.18 26.44
C PRO A 9 -0.02 -19.89 25.11
N LEU A 10 0.09 -19.12 24.02
CA LEU A 10 0.26 -19.66 22.66
C LEU A 10 1.44 -20.64 22.58
N ALA A 11 2.58 -20.29 23.19
CA ALA A 11 3.80 -21.10 23.14
C ALA A 11 3.65 -22.47 23.84
N GLU A 12 2.76 -22.59 24.81
CA GLU A 12 2.46 -23.86 25.49
C GLU A 12 1.38 -24.68 24.75
N PHE A 13 0.38 -23.97 24.18
CA PHE A 13 -0.74 -24.60 23.51
C PHE A 13 -0.43 -25.03 22.07
N ASP A 14 0.23 -24.15 21.31
CA ASP A 14 0.59 -24.39 19.91
C ASP A 14 2.03 -23.89 19.64
N PRO A 15 3.02 -24.70 20.00
CA PRO A 15 4.41 -24.33 19.82
C PRO A 15 4.83 -24.16 18.36
N ASP A 16 4.15 -24.82 17.40
CA ASP A 16 4.45 -24.70 15.99
C ASP A 16 4.08 -23.30 15.45
N VAL A 17 2.90 -22.81 15.82
CA VAL A 17 2.49 -21.43 15.46
C VAL A 17 3.36 -20.41 16.18
N ALA A 18 3.66 -20.61 17.46
CA ALA A 18 4.56 -19.73 18.21
C ALA A 18 5.95 -19.64 17.57
N ALA A 19 6.52 -20.80 17.17
CA ALA A 19 7.80 -20.86 16.46
C ALA A 19 7.77 -20.13 15.12
N ALA A 20 6.68 -20.26 14.36
CA ALA A 20 6.52 -19.56 13.08
C ALA A 20 6.47 -18.03 13.28
N ILE A 21 5.77 -17.53 14.31
CA ILE A 21 5.72 -16.10 14.64
C ILE A 21 7.11 -15.59 15.07
N ALA A 22 7.82 -16.35 15.92
CA ALA A 22 9.17 -16.01 16.32
C ALA A 22 10.16 -16.02 15.14
N GLY A 23 10.01 -16.98 14.23
CA GLY A 23 10.79 -17.03 12.98
C GLY A 23 10.55 -15.81 12.08
N GLU A 24 9.31 -15.38 11.93
CA GLU A 24 8.98 -14.16 11.14
C GLU A 24 9.54 -12.89 11.80
N LEU A 25 9.47 -12.77 13.13
CA LEU A 25 10.10 -11.67 13.86
C LEU A 25 11.62 -11.66 13.62
N GLY A 26 12.27 -12.83 13.69
CA GLY A 26 13.70 -12.99 13.39
C GLY A 26 14.04 -12.55 11.97
N ARG A 27 13.24 -12.95 10.97
CA ARG A 27 13.40 -12.52 9.57
C ARG A 27 13.29 -11.00 9.44
N GLN A 28 12.23 -10.40 9.99
CA GLN A 28 12.01 -8.94 9.91
C GLN A 28 13.15 -8.15 10.58
N ARG A 29 13.74 -8.65 11.63
CA ARG A 29 14.90 -8.04 12.31
C ARG A 29 16.16 -8.13 11.49
N ALA A 30 16.43 -9.29 10.89
CA ALA A 30 17.69 -9.60 10.20
C ALA A 30 17.75 -9.08 8.76
N THR A 31 16.63 -8.81 8.12
CA THR A 31 16.56 -8.38 6.71
C THR A 31 16.13 -6.91 6.56
N LEU A 32 16.40 -6.35 5.39
CA LEU A 32 15.95 -5.01 5.01
C LEU A 32 14.70 -5.14 4.13
N GLU A 33 13.54 -4.80 4.71
CA GLU A 33 12.25 -4.87 4.02
C GLU A 33 12.07 -3.66 3.09
N MET A 34 12.00 -3.91 1.79
CA MET A 34 11.85 -2.89 0.76
C MET A 34 10.72 -3.20 -0.25
N ILE A 35 9.79 -4.09 0.11
CA ILE A 35 8.53 -4.22 -0.63
C ILE A 35 7.70 -2.94 -0.43
N ALA A 36 7.40 -2.23 -1.52
CA ALA A 36 6.77 -0.91 -1.48
C ALA A 36 5.38 -0.87 -0.81
N SER A 37 4.72 -2.02 -0.67
CA SER A 37 3.40 -2.17 -0.05
C SER A 37 3.46 -2.68 1.40
N GLU A 38 4.66 -2.83 1.99
CA GLU A 38 4.85 -3.30 3.35
C GLU A 38 5.39 -2.20 4.27
N ASN A 39 5.12 -2.35 5.57
CA ASN A 39 5.55 -1.43 6.60
C ASN A 39 5.51 -2.11 7.97
N PHE A 40 6.21 -1.54 8.94
CA PHE A 40 6.17 -1.98 10.33
C PHE A 40 5.16 -1.14 11.12
N VAL A 41 4.27 -1.81 11.85
CA VAL A 41 3.25 -1.14 12.65
C VAL A 41 3.76 -0.83 14.05
N PRO A 42 3.40 0.30 14.67
CA PRO A 42 3.74 0.60 16.06
C PRO A 42 3.15 -0.40 17.05
N ARG A 43 3.81 -0.57 18.21
CA ARG A 43 3.34 -1.42 19.33
C ARG A 43 1.86 -1.23 19.66
N SER A 44 1.40 0.02 19.76
CA SER A 44 0.01 0.33 20.08
C SER A 44 -0.99 -0.17 19.05
N VAL A 45 -0.58 -0.28 17.77
CA VAL A 45 -1.39 -0.88 16.70
C VAL A 45 -1.47 -2.39 16.87
N LEU A 46 -0.35 -3.07 17.19
CA LEU A 46 -0.32 -4.51 17.48
C LEU A 46 -1.20 -4.85 18.69
N GLN A 47 -1.11 -4.06 19.77
CA GLN A 47 -1.93 -4.25 20.98
C GLN A 47 -3.43 -4.06 20.70
N ALA A 48 -3.81 -3.07 19.89
CA ALA A 48 -5.21 -2.87 19.51
C ALA A 48 -5.71 -4.02 18.61
N GLN A 49 -4.87 -4.52 17.71
CA GLN A 49 -5.18 -5.64 16.82
C GLN A 49 -5.39 -6.95 17.59
N GLY A 50 -4.59 -7.22 18.63
CA GLY A 50 -4.70 -8.40 19.50
C GLY A 50 -5.67 -8.24 20.66
N SER A 51 -6.57 -7.25 20.63
CA SER A 51 -7.49 -6.96 21.74
C SER A 51 -8.73 -7.84 21.75
N VAL A 52 -9.45 -7.82 22.89
CA VAL A 52 -10.73 -8.53 23.09
C VAL A 52 -11.85 -8.11 22.13
N PHE A 53 -11.66 -7.05 21.36
CA PHE A 53 -12.55 -6.70 20.26
C PHE A 53 -12.68 -7.78 19.18
N THR A 54 -11.76 -8.73 19.13
CA THR A 54 -11.89 -9.92 18.28
C THR A 54 -13.14 -10.74 18.59
N ASN A 55 -13.66 -10.68 19.83
CA ASN A 55 -14.83 -11.43 20.27
C ASN A 55 -16.15 -10.74 19.88
N LYS A 56 -16.12 -9.46 19.43
CA LYS A 56 -17.34 -8.66 19.30
C LYS A 56 -17.92 -8.65 17.91
N TYR A 57 -19.15 -9.10 17.78
CA TYR A 57 -19.97 -8.99 16.58
C TYR A 57 -20.74 -7.66 16.56
N ALA A 58 -20.56 -6.82 15.51
CA ALA A 58 -21.09 -5.45 15.49
C ALA A 58 -21.66 -5.05 14.11
N GLU A 59 -22.50 -5.90 13.50
CA GLU A 59 -23.18 -5.58 12.23
C GLU A 59 -24.00 -4.30 12.35
N GLY A 60 -24.05 -3.56 11.25
CA GLY A 60 -24.63 -2.23 11.19
C GLY A 60 -23.59 -1.14 11.39
N TYR A 61 -24.02 0.02 11.87
CA TYR A 61 -23.18 1.21 12.05
C TYR A 61 -23.40 1.81 13.45
N PRO A 62 -22.51 2.68 13.97
CA PRO A 62 -22.67 3.33 15.25
C PRO A 62 -24.08 3.91 15.45
N GLY A 63 -24.70 3.58 16.60
CA GLY A 63 -26.07 3.97 16.93
C GLY A 63 -27.17 3.20 16.18
N ARG A 64 -26.83 2.30 15.28
CA ARG A 64 -27.76 1.49 14.47
C ARG A 64 -27.21 0.08 14.26
N ARG A 65 -26.90 -0.62 15.36
CA ARG A 65 -26.40 -2.00 15.35
C ARG A 65 -27.53 -3.00 15.35
N TYR A 66 -27.28 -4.16 14.78
CA TYR A 66 -28.21 -5.29 14.84
C TYR A 66 -28.06 -6.12 16.13
N TYR A 67 -26.98 -5.90 16.89
CA TYR A 67 -26.66 -6.65 18.12
C TYR A 67 -26.48 -5.71 19.31
N GLY A 68 -26.80 -6.20 20.52
CA GLY A 68 -26.53 -5.50 21.77
C GLY A 68 -25.05 -5.51 22.17
N GLY A 69 -24.69 -4.73 23.18
CA GLY A 69 -23.32 -4.68 23.72
C GLY A 69 -22.30 -4.01 22.80
N CYS A 70 -22.74 -3.08 21.96
CA CYS A 70 -21.89 -2.41 20.95
C CYS A 70 -21.42 -1.02 21.40
N GLU A 71 -21.63 -0.62 22.64
CA GLU A 71 -21.34 0.72 23.14
C GLU A 71 -19.85 1.09 22.92
N ASN A 72 -18.95 0.18 23.26
CA ASN A 72 -17.51 0.38 23.05
C ASN A 72 -17.11 0.24 21.56
N SER A 73 -17.83 -0.58 20.79
CA SER A 73 -17.65 -0.68 19.34
C SER A 73 -18.00 0.64 18.65
N ASP A 74 -19.07 1.28 19.07
CA ASP A 74 -19.49 2.60 18.57
C ASP A 74 -18.42 3.66 18.87
N ILE A 75 -17.84 3.63 20.08
CA ILE A 75 -16.75 4.55 20.46
C ILE A 75 -15.55 4.40 19.51
N VAL A 76 -15.02 3.19 19.32
CA VAL A 76 -13.81 3.00 18.50
C VAL A 76 -14.07 3.24 17.02
N GLU A 77 -15.24 2.88 16.50
CA GLU A 77 -15.59 3.14 15.11
C GLU A 77 -15.78 4.64 14.84
N ASN A 78 -16.45 5.37 15.74
CA ASN A 78 -16.56 6.82 15.63
C ASN A 78 -15.20 7.50 15.74
N LEU A 79 -14.32 7.08 16.66
CA LEU A 79 -12.95 7.59 16.74
C LEU A 79 -12.19 7.37 15.42
N ALA A 80 -12.29 6.18 14.82
CA ALA A 80 -11.63 5.88 13.55
C ALA A 80 -12.15 6.77 12.41
N ARG A 81 -13.48 6.92 12.32
CA ARG A 81 -14.15 7.75 11.29
C ARG A 81 -13.78 9.22 11.41
N GLU A 82 -13.93 9.80 12.61
CA GLU A 82 -13.68 11.23 12.81
C GLU A 82 -12.18 11.58 12.64
N ARG A 83 -11.29 10.70 13.10
CA ARG A 83 -9.84 10.87 12.89
C ARG A 83 -9.47 10.77 11.41
N ALA A 84 -10.07 9.84 10.66
CA ALA A 84 -9.85 9.71 9.23
C ALA A 84 -10.35 10.96 8.47
N LYS A 85 -11.56 11.44 8.79
CA LYS A 85 -12.10 12.68 8.22
C LYS A 85 -11.20 13.88 8.49
N ALA A 86 -10.79 14.06 9.73
CA ALA A 86 -9.91 15.17 10.12
C ALA A 86 -8.52 15.09 9.45
N LEU A 87 -7.93 13.89 9.39
CA LEU A 87 -6.60 13.66 8.82
C LEU A 87 -6.53 13.98 7.32
N PHE A 88 -7.56 13.61 6.58
CA PHE A 88 -7.59 13.75 5.12
C PHE A 88 -8.43 14.95 4.63
N GLY A 89 -9.17 15.61 5.50
CA GLY A 89 -10.10 16.67 5.10
C GLY A 89 -11.33 16.16 4.35
N ALA A 90 -11.79 14.94 4.65
CA ALA A 90 -12.93 14.31 3.99
C ALA A 90 -14.25 14.60 4.72
N GLU A 91 -15.36 14.70 3.97
CA GLU A 91 -16.69 14.89 4.54
C GLU A 91 -17.24 13.62 5.19
N PHE A 92 -16.92 12.47 4.59
CA PHE A 92 -17.42 11.16 5.01
C PHE A 92 -16.29 10.13 5.05
N ALA A 93 -16.36 9.19 6.01
CA ALA A 93 -15.48 8.05 6.11
C ALA A 93 -16.24 6.77 6.46
N ASN A 94 -15.94 5.66 5.77
CA ASN A 94 -16.31 4.31 6.17
C ASN A 94 -15.05 3.51 6.47
N VAL A 95 -14.93 3.04 7.71
CA VAL A 95 -13.74 2.34 8.22
C VAL A 95 -13.94 0.84 8.37
N GLN A 96 -15.08 0.30 7.90
CA GLN A 96 -15.40 -1.12 8.01
C GLN A 96 -14.75 -2.03 6.98
N PRO A 97 -14.29 -1.61 5.78
CA PRO A 97 -13.68 -2.54 4.83
C PRO A 97 -12.55 -3.36 5.46
N HIS A 98 -12.62 -4.70 5.31
CA HIS A 98 -11.64 -5.63 5.87
C HIS A 98 -10.30 -5.54 5.14
N ALA A 99 -10.31 -5.19 3.87
CA ALA A 99 -9.12 -5.02 3.03
C ALA A 99 -9.33 -3.92 1.98
N GLY A 100 -8.23 -3.43 1.36
CA GLY A 100 -8.32 -2.50 0.24
C GLY A 100 -9.13 -3.03 -0.94
N ALA A 101 -8.98 -4.31 -1.27
CA ALA A 101 -9.76 -4.95 -2.33
C ALA A 101 -11.27 -4.93 -2.05
N GLN A 102 -11.69 -5.10 -0.80
CA GLN A 102 -13.10 -5.01 -0.40
C GLN A 102 -13.59 -3.56 -0.39
N ALA A 103 -12.74 -2.61 0.02
CA ALA A 103 -13.05 -1.19 -0.13
C ALA A 103 -13.30 -0.85 -1.61
N ASN A 104 -12.42 -1.29 -2.50
CA ASN A 104 -12.53 -1.07 -3.94
C ASN A 104 -13.80 -1.73 -4.54
N ALA A 105 -14.14 -2.95 -4.08
CA ALA A 105 -15.36 -3.63 -4.49
C ALA A 105 -16.62 -2.87 -4.04
N ALA A 106 -16.63 -2.36 -2.82
CA ALA A 106 -17.73 -1.55 -2.32
C ALA A 106 -17.86 -0.21 -3.06
N VAL A 107 -16.73 0.43 -3.41
CA VAL A 107 -16.74 1.65 -4.23
C VAL A 107 -17.35 1.39 -5.60
N LEU A 108 -16.92 0.34 -6.31
CA LEU A 108 -17.50 -0.01 -7.61
C LEU A 108 -18.99 -0.35 -7.49
N MET A 109 -19.39 -1.13 -6.47
CA MET A 109 -20.81 -1.45 -6.22
C MET A 109 -21.65 -0.20 -5.94
N ALA A 110 -21.07 0.85 -5.34
CA ALA A 110 -21.77 2.09 -5.06
C ALA A 110 -21.86 3.04 -6.28
N LEU A 111 -20.90 2.99 -7.21
CA LEU A 111 -20.76 3.95 -8.31
C LEU A 111 -21.18 3.40 -9.67
N ALA A 112 -21.26 2.07 -9.85
CA ALA A 112 -21.54 1.43 -11.13
C ALA A 112 -22.37 0.16 -10.96
N ASN A 113 -23.11 -0.20 -11.99
CA ASN A 113 -23.84 -1.47 -12.08
C ASN A 113 -23.00 -2.51 -12.83
N PRO A 114 -23.21 -3.82 -12.60
CA PRO A 114 -22.63 -4.85 -13.44
C PRO A 114 -22.92 -4.60 -14.93
N GLY A 115 -21.86 -4.65 -15.76
CA GLY A 115 -21.94 -4.35 -17.19
C GLY A 115 -21.62 -2.90 -17.55
N ASP A 116 -21.58 -1.98 -16.58
CA ASP A 116 -21.13 -0.60 -16.84
C ASP A 116 -19.63 -0.57 -17.19
N LYS A 117 -19.24 0.49 -17.92
CA LYS A 117 -17.85 0.67 -18.34
C LYS A 117 -17.05 1.39 -17.26
N ILE A 118 -15.91 0.85 -16.91
CA ILE A 118 -14.92 1.45 -15.99
C ILE A 118 -13.60 1.68 -16.73
N MET A 119 -12.91 2.76 -16.41
CA MET A 119 -11.63 3.12 -17.03
C MET A 119 -10.56 3.27 -15.96
N GLY A 120 -9.45 2.52 -16.05
CA GLY A 120 -8.36 2.51 -15.07
C GLY A 120 -6.99 2.28 -15.70
N LEU A 121 -5.92 2.52 -14.93
CA LEU A 121 -4.55 2.25 -15.40
C LEU A 121 -4.35 0.75 -15.64
N ALA A 122 -3.78 0.40 -16.79
CA ALA A 122 -3.46 -0.97 -17.13
C ALA A 122 -2.59 -1.63 -16.04
N LEU A 123 -2.89 -2.90 -15.67
CA LEU A 123 -2.15 -3.63 -14.65
C LEU A 123 -0.64 -3.70 -14.97
N ALA A 124 -0.31 -3.98 -16.23
CA ALA A 124 1.08 -4.06 -16.70
C ALA A 124 1.81 -2.70 -16.64
N HIS A 125 1.07 -1.60 -16.53
CA HIS A 125 1.61 -0.24 -16.46
C HIS A 125 1.52 0.36 -15.04
N GLY A 126 1.26 -0.48 -14.04
CA GLY A 126 1.27 -0.10 -12.64
C GLY A 126 -0.12 0.05 -11.99
N GLY A 127 -1.21 -0.29 -12.68
CA GLY A 127 -2.55 -0.37 -12.10
C GLY A 127 -2.66 -1.42 -10.99
N HIS A 128 -3.78 -1.41 -10.26
CA HIS A 128 -4.08 -2.45 -9.29
C HIS A 128 -5.01 -3.52 -9.90
N LEU A 129 -4.92 -4.76 -9.41
CA LEU A 129 -5.76 -5.85 -9.93
C LEU A 129 -7.27 -5.55 -9.82
N THR A 130 -7.71 -4.80 -8.81
CA THR A 130 -9.11 -4.40 -8.65
C THR A 130 -9.55 -3.24 -9.55
N HIS A 131 -8.67 -2.72 -10.40
CA HIS A 131 -8.97 -1.68 -11.39
C HIS A 131 -9.37 -2.25 -12.76
N GLY A 132 -9.79 -3.51 -12.82
CA GLY A 132 -10.29 -4.13 -14.04
C GLY A 132 -9.48 -5.32 -14.57
N MET A 133 -8.56 -5.91 -13.77
CA MET A 133 -7.83 -7.11 -14.20
C MET A 133 -8.81 -8.26 -14.50
N ARG A 134 -8.67 -8.88 -15.65
CA ARG A 134 -9.65 -9.85 -16.22
C ARG A 134 -10.08 -10.96 -15.25
N LEU A 135 -9.17 -11.50 -14.44
CA LEU A 135 -9.48 -12.57 -13.49
C LEU A 135 -10.06 -12.06 -12.17
N ASN A 136 -9.95 -10.75 -11.90
CA ASN A 136 -10.52 -10.11 -10.72
C ASN A 136 -12.03 -9.89 -10.89
N PHE A 137 -12.76 -9.73 -9.77
CA PHE A 137 -14.19 -9.41 -9.81
C PHE A 137 -14.48 -8.19 -10.69
N SER A 138 -13.60 -7.17 -10.66
CA SER A 138 -13.77 -5.94 -11.43
C SER A 138 -13.71 -6.18 -12.94
N GLY A 139 -12.82 -7.06 -13.41
CA GLY A 139 -12.75 -7.44 -14.81
C GLY A 139 -13.82 -8.44 -15.25
N LYS A 140 -14.51 -9.09 -14.28
CA LYS A 140 -15.61 -10.04 -14.58
C LYS A 140 -16.98 -9.36 -14.60
N LEU A 141 -17.18 -8.33 -13.80
CA LEU A 141 -18.48 -7.66 -13.64
C LEU A 141 -18.63 -6.41 -14.52
N TYR A 142 -17.53 -5.77 -14.91
CA TYR A 142 -17.55 -4.49 -15.61
C TYR A 142 -16.87 -4.61 -16.98
N GLN A 143 -17.27 -3.72 -17.91
CA GLN A 143 -16.54 -3.52 -19.16
C GLN A 143 -15.32 -2.63 -18.89
N VAL A 144 -14.13 -3.17 -19.11
CA VAL A 144 -12.87 -2.51 -18.73
C VAL A 144 -12.24 -1.80 -19.91
N VAL A 145 -11.97 -0.52 -19.74
CA VAL A 145 -11.13 0.30 -20.63
C VAL A 145 -9.84 0.61 -19.86
N ALA A 146 -8.69 0.13 -20.34
CA ALA A 146 -7.42 0.43 -19.70
C ALA A 146 -6.75 1.62 -20.38
N TYR A 147 -6.37 2.66 -19.63
CA TYR A 147 -5.41 3.64 -20.13
C TYR A 147 -3.98 3.21 -19.80
N GLU A 148 -3.05 3.69 -20.59
CA GLU A 148 -1.66 3.27 -20.56
C GLU A 148 -0.73 4.47 -20.35
N VAL A 149 0.50 4.18 -19.93
CA VAL A 149 1.56 5.19 -19.94
C VAL A 149 2.09 5.40 -21.36
N ASP A 150 2.69 6.55 -21.64
CA ASP A 150 3.37 6.82 -22.90
C ASP A 150 4.61 5.90 -23.04
N PRO A 151 4.83 5.28 -24.19
CA PRO A 151 5.89 4.28 -24.39
C PRO A 151 7.31 4.85 -24.35
N THR A 152 7.46 6.17 -24.45
CA THR A 152 8.77 6.84 -24.45
C THR A 152 9.11 7.39 -23.07
N THR A 153 8.14 8.07 -22.45
CA THR A 153 8.34 8.76 -21.16
C THR A 153 7.97 7.91 -19.95
N PHE A 154 7.22 6.83 -20.17
CA PHE A 154 6.61 5.98 -19.14
C PHE A 154 5.72 6.78 -18.15
N ARG A 155 5.20 7.93 -18.60
CA ARG A 155 4.27 8.78 -17.82
C ARG A 155 2.86 8.68 -18.39
N ILE A 156 1.88 8.92 -17.53
CA ILE A 156 0.48 9.02 -17.95
C ILE A 156 0.34 10.32 -18.74
N ASP A 157 -0.14 10.19 -19.98
CA ASP A 157 -0.46 11.30 -20.87
C ASP A 157 -1.94 11.65 -20.70
N MET A 158 -2.23 12.81 -20.11
CA MET A 158 -3.60 13.23 -19.81
C MET A 158 -4.43 13.55 -21.04
N ASP A 159 -3.80 13.96 -22.15
CA ASP A 159 -4.52 14.18 -23.42
C ASP A 159 -5.02 12.86 -23.99
N ARG A 160 -4.20 11.80 -23.98
CA ARG A 160 -4.62 10.45 -24.37
C ARG A 160 -5.70 9.88 -23.44
N VAL A 161 -5.58 10.10 -22.13
CA VAL A 161 -6.63 9.70 -21.17
C VAL A 161 -7.95 10.40 -21.50
N ARG A 162 -7.90 11.69 -21.83
CA ARG A 162 -9.08 12.48 -22.23
C ARG A 162 -9.69 11.96 -23.53
N GLU A 163 -8.89 11.77 -24.58
CA GLU A 163 -9.35 11.23 -25.87
C GLU A 163 -10.06 9.89 -25.69
N GLN A 164 -9.45 8.98 -24.91
CA GLN A 164 -10.02 7.68 -24.62
C GLN A 164 -11.32 7.78 -23.81
N ALA A 165 -11.38 8.64 -22.80
CA ALA A 165 -12.59 8.87 -22.00
C ALA A 165 -13.74 9.42 -22.84
N LEU A 166 -13.46 10.33 -23.78
CA LEU A 166 -14.46 10.87 -24.71
C LEU A 166 -15.00 9.81 -25.67
N ALA A 167 -14.14 8.93 -26.18
CA ALA A 167 -14.53 7.84 -27.07
C ALA A 167 -15.34 6.77 -26.35
N GLU A 168 -14.94 6.41 -25.14
CA GLU A 168 -15.43 5.24 -24.40
C GLU A 168 -16.59 5.55 -23.44
N ARG A 169 -16.72 6.80 -22.98
CA ARG A 169 -17.76 7.26 -22.05
C ARG A 169 -17.93 6.35 -20.82
N PRO A 170 -16.90 6.15 -20.01
CA PRO A 170 -16.99 5.28 -18.85
C PRO A 170 -17.91 5.86 -17.76
N GLN A 171 -18.54 4.98 -16.98
CA GLN A 171 -19.31 5.36 -15.80
C GLN A 171 -18.40 5.81 -14.64
N VAL A 172 -17.22 5.16 -14.52
CA VAL A 172 -16.23 5.46 -13.49
C VAL A 172 -14.85 5.57 -14.12
N ILE A 173 -14.13 6.64 -13.80
CA ILE A 173 -12.70 6.80 -14.07
C ILE A 173 -11.96 6.54 -12.77
N ILE A 174 -10.95 5.67 -12.83
CA ILE A 174 -10.15 5.24 -11.69
C ILE A 174 -8.76 5.82 -11.84
N ALA A 175 -8.36 6.71 -10.92
CA ALA A 175 -6.98 7.12 -10.72
C ALA A 175 -6.39 6.39 -9.49
N GLY A 176 -5.06 6.45 -9.35
CA GLY A 176 -4.34 5.66 -8.36
C GLY A 176 -3.64 4.46 -8.98
N TRP A 177 -2.75 3.82 -8.22
CA TRP A 177 -1.80 2.85 -8.76
C TRP A 177 -1.21 1.94 -7.68
N SER A 178 -0.54 0.86 -8.13
CA SER A 178 0.29 -0.03 -7.31
C SER A 178 1.78 0.10 -7.61
N ALA A 179 2.14 0.52 -8.84
CA ALA A 179 3.52 0.62 -9.29
C ALA A 179 3.67 1.75 -10.32
N TYR A 180 3.56 2.99 -9.86
CA TYR A 180 3.78 4.19 -10.67
C TYR A 180 4.61 5.20 -9.88
N PRO A 181 5.79 5.65 -10.37
CA PRO A 181 6.74 6.39 -9.54
C PRO A 181 6.54 7.92 -9.59
N ARG A 182 5.46 8.42 -10.19
CA ARG A 182 5.21 9.86 -10.34
C ARG A 182 3.87 10.26 -9.74
N HIS A 183 3.72 11.55 -9.44
CA HIS A 183 2.42 12.10 -9.08
C HIS A 183 1.44 11.98 -10.24
N GLN A 184 0.16 11.81 -9.91
CA GLN A 184 -0.95 11.92 -10.86
C GLN A 184 -1.62 13.28 -10.71
N ASP A 185 -2.07 13.87 -11.82
CA ASP A 185 -2.81 15.13 -11.82
C ASP A 185 -4.31 14.85 -11.57
N PHE A 186 -4.72 14.87 -10.30
CA PHE A 186 -6.11 14.62 -9.91
C PHE A 186 -7.08 15.71 -10.41
N ALA A 187 -6.60 16.95 -10.61
CA ALA A 187 -7.41 18.02 -11.17
C ALA A 187 -7.71 17.75 -12.65
N ALA A 188 -6.73 17.29 -13.42
CA ALA A 188 -6.95 16.89 -14.81
C ALA A 188 -7.90 15.68 -14.92
N PHE A 189 -7.73 14.66 -14.05
CA PHE A 189 -8.69 13.54 -13.98
C PHE A 189 -10.10 14.01 -13.65
N ARG A 190 -10.27 14.97 -12.73
CA ARG A 190 -11.58 15.55 -12.40
C ARG A 190 -12.19 16.25 -13.60
N ALA A 191 -11.44 17.10 -14.30
CA ALA A 191 -11.91 17.80 -15.49
C ALA A 191 -12.37 16.82 -16.59
N ILE A 192 -11.61 15.76 -16.83
CA ILE A 192 -11.98 14.71 -17.80
C ILE A 192 -13.26 13.99 -17.35
N ALA A 193 -13.36 13.62 -16.08
CA ALA A 193 -14.55 12.95 -15.56
C ALA A 193 -15.80 13.82 -15.69
N ASP A 194 -15.70 15.13 -15.42
CA ASP A 194 -16.81 16.09 -15.61
C ASP A 194 -17.21 16.21 -17.08
N GLU A 195 -16.24 16.27 -17.99
CA GLU A 195 -16.50 16.39 -19.45
C GLU A 195 -17.27 15.19 -20.00
N VAL A 196 -17.03 13.99 -19.47
CA VAL A 196 -17.70 12.77 -19.93
C VAL A 196 -18.88 12.35 -19.04
N GLY A 197 -19.13 13.04 -17.92
CA GLY A 197 -20.17 12.71 -16.95
C GLY A 197 -19.87 11.49 -16.10
N ALA A 198 -18.58 11.10 -15.96
CA ALA A 198 -18.13 9.98 -15.15
C ALA A 198 -17.95 10.35 -13.69
N LYS A 199 -17.99 9.34 -12.80
CA LYS A 199 -17.52 9.48 -11.42
C LYS A 199 -16.00 9.31 -11.38
N LEU A 200 -15.32 10.14 -10.58
CA LEU A 200 -13.90 10.00 -10.32
C LEU A 200 -13.68 9.26 -8.99
N TRP A 201 -13.14 8.06 -9.09
CA TRP A 201 -12.63 7.30 -7.94
C TRP A 201 -11.11 7.30 -7.92
N VAL A 202 -10.51 7.62 -6.76
CA VAL A 202 -9.07 7.54 -6.57
C VAL A 202 -8.72 6.48 -5.53
N ASP A 203 -7.92 5.51 -5.93
CA ASP A 203 -7.29 4.54 -5.01
C ASP A 203 -5.92 5.08 -4.57
N MET A 204 -5.87 5.66 -3.37
CA MET A 204 -4.63 6.21 -2.82
C MET A 204 -3.87 5.23 -1.91
N ALA A 205 -4.16 3.92 -1.98
CA ALA A 205 -3.62 2.93 -1.06
C ALA A 205 -2.09 2.99 -0.92
N HIS A 206 -1.36 3.20 -1.99
CA HIS A 206 0.10 3.27 -1.96
C HIS A 206 0.64 4.55 -1.32
N PHE A 207 0.01 5.68 -1.56
CA PHE A 207 0.53 6.99 -1.15
C PHE A 207 -0.27 7.70 -0.04
N ALA A 208 -1.24 7.01 0.58
CA ALA A 208 -2.10 7.59 1.62
C ALA A 208 -1.33 8.18 2.81
N GLY A 209 -0.22 7.56 3.21
CA GLY A 209 0.65 8.11 4.26
C GLY A 209 1.32 9.42 3.86
N LEU A 210 1.72 9.56 2.60
CA LEU A 210 2.30 10.79 2.07
C LEU A 210 1.25 11.90 1.99
N VAL A 211 0.00 11.57 1.59
CA VAL A 211 -1.13 12.52 1.61
C VAL A 211 -1.42 12.97 3.03
N ALA A 212 -1.52 12.03 3.99
CA ALA A 212 -1.75 12.34 5.41
C ALA A 212 -0.67 13.28 6.01
N ALA A 213 0.57 13.13 5.56
CA ALA A 213 1.69 13.99 5.96
C ALA A 213 1.76 15.34 5.22
N GLY A 214 0.90 15.58 4.23
CA GLY A 214 0.95 16.78 3.39
C GLY A 214 2.16 16.83 2.45
N LEU A 215 2.70 15.66 2.07
CA LEU A 215 3.89 15.51 1.22
C LEU A 215 3.56 14.94 -0.18
N HIS A 216 2.29 14.79 -0.49
CA HIS A 216 1.77 14.35 -1.79
C HIS A 216 0.46 15.12 -2.06
N PRO A 217 0.17 15.47 -3.31
CA PRO A 217 -1.11 16.06 -3.68
C PRO A 217 -2.28 15.23 -3.17
N SER A 218 -3.27 15.87 -2.54
CA SER A 218 -4.46 15.20 -2.02
C SER A 218 -5.48 14.94 -3.13
N PRO A 219 -6.00 13.73 -3.28
CA PRO A 219 -7.11 13.45 -4.19
C PRO A 219 -8.46 13.93 -3.68
N ILE A 220 -8.59 14.18 -2.37
CA ILE A 220 -9.89 14.47 -1.71
C ILE A 220 -10.67 15.62 -2.34
N PRO A 221 -10.05 16.78 -2.69
CA PRO A 221 -10.80 17.88 -3.30
C PRO A 221 -11.35 17.56 -4.70
N HIS A 222 -10.81 16.57 -5.37
CA HIS A 222 -11.09 16.27 -6.78
C HIS A 222 -11.98 15.03 -6.97
N ALA A 223 -11.81 14.00 -6.12
CA ALA A 223 -12.51 12.74 -6.26
C ALA A 223 -13.94 12.78 -5.70
N ASP A 224 -14.82 11.97 -6.28
CA ASP A 224 -16.13 11.66 -5.71
C ASP A 224 -15.97 10.70 -4.53
N VAL A 225 -15.13 9.69 -4.72
CA VAL A 225 -14.81 8.67 -3.71
C VAL A 225 -13.30 8.39 -3.75
N VAL A 226 -12.71 8.20 -2.58
CA VAL A 226 -11.31 7.79 -2.40
C VAL A 226 -11.27 6.52 -1.58
N SER A 227 -10.59 5.49 -2.07
CA SER A 227 -10.30 4.28 -1.29
C SER A 227 -8.84 4.23 -0.88
N THR A 228 -8.56 3.51 0.20
CA THR A 228 -7.18 3.26 0.64
C THR A 228 -7.07 1.97 1.45
N THR A 229 -5.86 1.40 1.47
CA THR A 229 -5.42 0.51 2.54
C THR A 229 -4.88 1.33 3.71
N VAL A 230 -4.74 0.71 4.89
CA VAL A 230 -4.20 1.38 6.07
C VAL A 230 -2.77 0.92 6.40
N HIS A 231 -2.29 -0.17 5.79
CA HIS A 231 -1.06 -0.88 6.17
C HIS A 231 0.19 -0.59 5.33
N LYS A 232 0.09 0.25 4.28
CA LYS A 232 1.24 0.60 3.43
C LYS A 232 1.98 1.82 3.99
N THR A 233 2.03 2.93 3.27
CA THR A 233 2.67 4.17 3.77
C THR A 233 2.03 4.70 5.06
N LEU A 234 0.74 4.46 5.32
CA LEU A 234 0.10 4.81 6.59
C LEU A 234 0.64 4.04 7.79
N GLY A 235 1.13 2.80 7.61
CA GLY A 235 1.74 2.00 8.67
C GLY A 235 0.78 1.58 9.79
N GLY A 236 -0.48 1.34 9.44
CA GLY A 236 -1.51 0.82 10.33
C GLY A 236 -1.83 -0.67 10.11
N PRO A 237 -2.93 -1.19 10.66
CA PRO A 237 -3.30 -2.60 10.52
C PRO A 237 -3.66 -2.94 9.07
N ARG A 238 -3.47 -4.20 8.68
CA ARG A 238 -3.93 -4.71 7.38
C ARG A 238 -5.44 -4.58 7.31
N SER A 239 -5.91 -3.66 6.46
CA SER A 239 -7.33 -3.30 6.33
C SER A 239 -7.54 -2.31 5.18
N GLY A 240 -8.81 -1.95 4.92
CA GLY A 240 -9.22 -0.91 3.98
C GLY A 240 -10.04 0.20 4.63
N MET A 241 -10.23 1.29 3.90
CA MET A 241 -11.04 2.44 4.29
C MET A 241 -11.54 3.17 3.04
N ILE A 242 -12.69 3.83 3.14
CA ILE A 242 -13.27 4.64 2.08
C ILE A 242 -13.55 6.05 2.62
N LEU A 243 -13.14 7.04 1.87
CA LEU A 243 -13.43 8.46 2.08
C LEU A 243 -14.27 8.97 0.91
N ALA A 244 -15.22 9.85 1.15
CA ALA A 244 -16.09 10.34 0.08
C ALA A 244 -16.69 11.70 0.39
N LYS A 245 -17.28 12.34 -0.63
CA LYS A 245 -18.24 13.42 -0.42
C LYS A 245 -19.47 12.90 0.29
N GLN A 246 -20.13 13.75 1.05
CA GLN A 246 -21.28 13.37 1.89
C GLN A 246 -22.43 12.74 1.09
N GLU A 247 -22.64 13.16 -0.14
CA GLU A 247 -23.69 12.64 -1.03
C GLU A 247 -23.57 11.12 -1.29
N TYR A 248 -22.34 10.57 -1.28
CA TYR A 248 -22.09 9.13 -1.50
C TYR A 248 -22.21 8.29 -0.23
N ALA A 249 -22.38 8.90 0.94
CA ALA A 249 -22.36 8.21 2.24
C ALA A 249 -23.35 7.04 2.32
N LYS A 250 -24.59 7.24 1.84
CA LYS A 250 -25.62 6.21 1.87
C LYS A 250 -25.29 5.03 0.97
N ALA A 251 -24.84 5.32 -0.26
CA ALA A 251 -24.47 4.27 -1.24
C ALA A 251 -23.26 3.46 -0.77
N ILE A 252 -22.22 4.13 -0.28
CA ILE A 252 -21.01 3.48 0.27
C ILE A 252 -21.35 2.62 1.50
N ASN A 253 -22.11 3.15 2.46
CA ASN A 253 -22.51 2.36 3.62
C ASN A 253 -23.29 1.11 3.22
N SER A 254 -24.25 1.23 2.29
CA SER A 254 -25.01 0.09 1.79
C SER A 254 -24.14 -0.92 1.04
N ALA A 255 -23.18 -0.45 0.27
CA ALA A 255 -22.26 -1.30 -0.50
C ALA A 255 -21.28 -2.04 0.42
N VAL A 256 -20.82 -1.42 1.52
CA VAL A 256 -19.98 -2.10 2.52
C VAL A 256 -20.81 -3.09 3.32
N PHE A 257 -21.85 -2.64 4.00
CA PHE A 257 -22.77 -3.48 4.75
C PHE A 257 -24.23 -3.12 4.43
N PRO A 258 -25.05 -4.09 4.01
CA PRO A 258 -24.78 -5.52 3.88
C PRO A 258 -24.21 -5.96 2.50
N GLY A 259 -23.85 -5.04 1.61
CA GLY A 259 -23.56 -5.34 0.22
C GLY A 259 -22.37 -6.28 0.01
N GLN A 260 -21.23 -6.03 0.69
CA GLN A 260 -19.99 -6.79 0.53
C GLN A 260 -19.61 -7.58 1.78
N GLN A 261 -20.01 -7.13 2.97
CA GLN A 261 -19.57 -7.65 4.26
C GLN A 261 -20.74 -7.85 5.19
N GLY A 262 -20.58 -8.75 6.20
CA GLY A 262 -21.37 -8.85 7.40
C GLY A 262 -20.68 -8.09 8.55
N GLY A 263 -20.35 -8.80 9.65
CA GLY A 263 -19.72 -8.19 10.83
C GLY A 263 -18.38 -7.56 10.53
N PRO A 264 -18.15 -6.31 10.95
CA PRO A 264 -16.85 -5.65 10.82
C PRO A 264 -15.83 -6.25 11.80
N LEU A 265 -14.54 -6.16 11.46
CA LEU A 265 -13.44 -6.58 12.32
C LEU A 265 -13.16 -5.46 13.35
N MET A 266 -13.81 -5.52 14.53
CA MET A 266 -13.74 -4.43 15.51
C MET A 266 -12.33 -4.20 16.07
N HIS A 267 -11.52 -5.26 16.23
CA HIS A 267 -10.11 -5.16 16.59
C HIS A 267 -9.28 -4.40 15.51
N ALA A 268 -9.56 -4.63 14.24
CA ALA A 268 -8.93 -3.88 13.15
C ALA A 268 -9.40 -2.41 13.11
N ILE A 269 -10.67 -2.12 13.42
CA ILE A 269 -11.19 -0.75 13.51
C ILE A 269 -10.55 0.00 14.69
N ALA A 270 -10.39 -0.65 15.85
CA ALA A 270 -9.66 -0.08 16.96
C ALA A 270 -8.23 0.26 16.59
N ALA A 271 -7.53 -0.65 15.91
CA ALA A 271 -6.18 -0.43 15.40
C ALA A 271 -6.11 0.69 14.34
N LYS A 272 -7.12 0.83 13.46
CA LYS A 272 -7.25 1.98 12.53
C LYS A 272 -7.37 3.31 13.29
N ALA A 273 -8.18 3.35 14.36
CA ALA A 273 -8.31 4.55 15.18
C ALA A 273 -6.97 4.99 15.79
N VAL A 274 -6.16 4.02 16.23
CA VAL A 274 -4.79 4.28 16.71
C VAL A 274 -3.90 4.78 15.57
N ALA A 275 -3.91 4.11 14.42
CA ALA A 275 -3.09 4.48 13.26
C ALA A 275 -3.39 5.90 12.76
N MET A 276 -4.66 6.31 12.70
CA MET A 276 -5.04 7.67 12.30
C MET A 276 -4.56 8.72 13.32
N LYS A 277 -4.54 8.40 14.62
CA LYS A 277 -3.97 9.28 15.64
C LYS A 277 -2.45 9.45 15.47
N ILE A 278 -1.75 8.35 15.17
CA ILE A 278 -0.30 8.38 14.90
C ILE A 278 -0.02 9.20 13.64
N ALA A 279 -0.79 9.01 12.58
CA ALA A 279 -0.60 9.69 11.30
C ALA A 279 -0.79 11.23 11.39
N ALA A 280 -1.45 11.73 12.44
CA ALA A 280 -1.60 13.15 12.70
C ALA A 280 -0.42 13.79 13.48
N THR A 281 0.66 13.05 13.75
CA THR A 281 1.80 13.53 14.53
C THR A 281 2.95 14.05 13.65
N ASP A 282 3.76 14.96 14.21
CA ASP A 282 4.98 15.44 13.53
C ASP A 282 6.00 14.32 13.31
N GLN A 283 6.08 13.34 14.22
CA GLN A 283 6.94 12.17 14.04
C GLN A 283 6.54 11.35 12.80
N PHE A 284 5.24 11.21 12.55
CA PHE A 284 4.76 10.57 11.34
C PHE A 284 5.15 11.34 10.09
N ARG A 285 5.00 12.68 10.10
CA ARG A 285 5.42 13.54 8.98
C ARG A 285 6.92 13.40 8.70
N GLN A 286 7.76 13.41 9.73
CA GLN A 286 9.21 13.20 9.60
C GLN A 286 9.53 11.81 9.01
N ARG A 287 8.80 10.76 9.43
CA ARG A 287 8.93 9.43 8.86
C ARG A 287 8.59 9.41 7.36
N GLN A 288 7.51 10.07 6.97
CA GLN A 288 7.14 10.18 5.55
C GLN A 288 8.16 10.99 4.74
N GLN A 289 8.78 12.00 5.34
CA GLN A 289 9.87 12.72 4.67
C GLN A 289 11.06 11.81 4.42
N ARG A 290 11.51 11.03 5.43
CA ARG A 290 12.57 10.02 5.25
C ARG A 290 12.21 8.99 4.19
N THR A 291 10.95 8.61 4.09
CA THR A 291 10.46 7.71 3.04
C THR A 291 10.70 8.28 1.64
N LEU A 292 10.38 9.56 1.41
CA LEU A 292 10.62 10.23 0.13
C LEU A 292 12.11 10.43 -0.15
N ASP A 293 12.86 10.86 0.84
CA ASP A 293 14.30 11.13 0.69
C ASP A 293 15.04 9.82 0.38
N GLY A 294 14.71 8.71 1.06
CA GLY A 294 15.26 7.39 0.77
C GLY A 294 14.94 6.91 -0.65
N ALA A 295 13.71 7.14 -1.12
CA ALA A 295 13.33 6.76 -2.48
C ALA A 295 14.09 7.56 -3.56
N ARG A 296 14.34 8.86 -3.30
CA ARG A 296 15.16 9.70 -4.20
C ARG A 296 16.61 9.24 -4.22
N ILE A 297 17.22 9.02 -3.05
CA ILE A 297 18.60 8.52 -2.93
C ILE A 297 18.76 7.22 -3.72
N LEU A 298 17.83 6.27 -3.54
CA LEU A 298 17.83 5.02 -4.27
C LEU A 298 17.76 5.23 -5.80
N ALA A 299 16.81 6.06 -6.25
CA ALA A 299 16.64 6.33 -7.67
C ALA A 299 17.87 7.03 -8.28
N GLU A 300 18.46 8.00 -7.60
CA GLU A 300 19.66 8.70 -8.01
C GLU A 300 20.85 7.73 -8.13
N ARG A 301 21.07 6.85 -7.15
CA ARG A 301 22.14 5.86 -7.17
C ARG A 301 22.00 4.87 -8.33
N LEU A 302 20.78 4.40 -8.58
CA LEU A 302 20.52 3.44 -9.67
C LEU A 302 20.52 4.09 -11.08
N THR A 303 20.58 5.41 -11.17
CA THR A 303 20.82 6.14 -12.43
C THR A 303 22.28 6.54 -12.64
N ALA A 304 23.20 6.16 -11.75
CA ALA A 304 24.61 6.44 -11.89
C ALA A 304 25.27 5.67 -13.08
N ALA A 305 26.42 6.15 -13.53
CA ALA A 305 27.06 5.68 -14.76
C ALA A 305 27.41 4.18 -14.75
N ASP A 306 27.81 3.64 -13.62
CA ASP A 306 28.11 2.21 -13.43
C ASP A 306 26.87 1.33 -13.59
N CYS A 307 25.74 1.74 -13.02
CA CYS A 307 24.45 1.07 -13.19
C CYS A 307 23.97 1.14 -14.65
N GLN A 308 24.06 2.31 -15.28
CA GLN A 308 23.72 2.47 -16.69
C GLN A 308 24.58 1.59 -17.60
N ALA A 309 25.90 1.50 -17.34
CA ALA A 309 26.81 0.63 -18.07
C ALA A 309 26.46 -0.86 -17.92
N ALA A 310 25.86 -1.26 -16.79
CA ALA A 310 25.34 -2.60 -16.56
C ALA A 310 23.91 -2.82 -17.14
N GLY A 311 23.35 -1.84 -17.85
CA GLY A 311 22.02 -1.92 -18.44
C GLY A 311 20.86 -1.74 -17.45
N ILE A 312 21.15 -1.17 -16.28
CA ILE A 312 20.17 -0.87 -15.23
C ILE A 312 19.68 0.56 -15.42
N GLY A 313 18.37 0.75 -15.37
CA GLY A 313 17.72 2.06 -15.43
C GLY A 313 16.65 2.24 -14.35
N VAL A 314 16.18 3.46 -14.21
CA VAL A 314 15.01 3.79 -13.38
C VAL A 314 13.94 4.38 -14.28
N LEU A 315 12.76 3.74 -14.30
CA LEU A 315 11.65 4.21 -15.11
C LEU A 315 11.31 5.66 -14.77
N THR A 316 10.96 6.45 -15.78
CA THR A 316 10.68 7.88 -15.69
C THR A 316 11.87 8.76 -15.26
N GLY A 317 13.08 8.19 -15.11
CA GLY A 317 14.28 8.90 -14.70
C GLY A 317 14.31 9.30 -13.22
N GLY A 318 13.50 8.68 -12.36
CA GLY A 318 13.45 9.00 -10.93
C GLY A 318 12.06 8.76 -10.29
N THR A 319 11.84 9.30 -9.10
CA THR A 319 10.58 9.13 -8.37
C THR A 319 10.16 10.39 -7.62
N ASP A 320 8.83 10.59 -7.51
CA ASP A 320 8.19 11.62 -6.70
C ASP A 320 7.54 11.02 -5.43
N VAL A 321 7.61 9.69 -5.25
CA VAL A 321 6.86 8.93 -4.24
C VAL A 321 7.77 7.98 -3.45
N HIS A 322 7.20 7.05 -2.70
CA HIS A 322 7.88 6.12 -1.79
C HIS A 322 8.52 4.90 -2.46
N LEU A 323 8.51 4.82 -3.77
CA LEU A 323 9.06 3.68 -4.52
C LEU A 323 9.81 4.11 -5.78
N ALA A 324 10.76 3.29 -6.21
CA ALA A 324 11.38 3.36 -7.52
C ALA A 324 11.04 2.10 -8.33
N LEU A 325 10.89 2.25 -9.64
CA LEU A 325 10.77 1.14 -10.58
C LEU A 325 12.08 0.99 -11.35
N VAL A 326 12.78 -0.11 -11.10
CA VAL A 326 14.05 -0.45 -11.76
C VAL A 326 13.74 -1.14 -13.08
N ASP A 327 14.40 -0.70 -14.14
CA ASP A 327 14.31 -1.27 -15.49
C ASP A 327 15.55 -2.11 -15.78
N LEU A 328 15.36 -3.40 -16.00
CA LEU A 328 16.39 -4.39 -16.28
C LEU A 328 16.30 -4.95 -17.72
N ARG A 329 15.57 -4.28 -18.63
CA ARG A 329 15.42 -4.78 -20.01
C ARG A 329 16.73 -4.92 -20.74
N ASN A 330 17.69 -4.05 -20.42
CA ASN A 330 19.04 -4.03 -21.02
C ASN A 330 20.12 -4.67 -20.12
N SER A 331 19.73 -5.15 -18.91
CA SER A 331 20.63 -5.84 -17.98
C SER A 331 20.80 -7.32 -18.34
N GLN A 332 21.88 -7.92 -17.85
CA GLN A 332 22.07 -9.38 -17.91
C GLN A 332 21.12 -10.12 -16.98
N LEU A 333 20.66 -9.47 -15.90
CA LEU A 333 19.69 -10.03 -14.96
C LEU A 333 18.26 -9.73 -15.44
N ASP A 334 17.37 -10.71 -15.33
CA ASP A 334 15.93 -10.46 -15.38
C ASP A 334 15.38 -10.11 -14.01
N GLY A 335 14.08 -9.80 -13.93
CA GLY A 335 13.45 -9.40 -12.67
C GLY A 335 13.48 -10.48 -11.61
N LYS A 336 13.31 -11.77 -12.01
CA LYS A 336 13.36 -12.89 -11.07
C LYS A 336 14.76 -13.11 -10.53
N GLN A 337 15.76 -13.10 -11.38
CA GLN A 337 17.16 -13.27 -10.97
C GLN A 337 17.62 -12.14 -10.04
N ALA A 338 17.23 -10.91 -10.33
CA ALA A 338 17.53 -9.75 -9.50
C ALA A 338 16.81 -9.80 -8.13
N GLU A 339 15.54 -10.24 -8.08
CA GLU A 339 14.79 -10.49 -6.86
C GLU A 339 15.46 -11.55 -5.99
N ASP A 340 15.80 -12.70 -6.58
CA ASP A 340 16.44 -13.83 -5.89
C ASP A 340 17.82 -13.41 -5.32
N LEU A 341 18.62 -12.67 -6.09
CA LEU A 341 19.93 -12.18 -5.67
C LEU A 341 19.84 -11.19 -4.50
N LEU A 342 18.92 -10.22 -4.57
CA LEU A 342 18.72 -9.27 -3.47
C LEU A 342 18.18 -9.96 -2.21
N HIS A 343 17.33 -10.97 -2.38
CA HIS A 343 16.88 -11.80 -1.26
C HIS A 343 18.05 -12.56 -0.60
N GLU A 344 18.96 -13.12 -1.39
CA GLU A 344 20.18 -13.77 -0.89
C GLU A 344 21.07 -12.77 -0.11
N VAL A 345 21.18 -11.53 -0.58
CA VAL A 345 21.90 -10.46 0.14
C VAL A 345 21.20 -10.05 1.46
N GLY A 346 19.93 -10.38 1.63
CA GLY A 346 19.12 -9.99 2.80
C GLY A 346 18.24 -8.75 2.59
N ILE A 347 17.98 -8.39 1.34
CA ILE A 347 17.09 -7.27 0.97
C ILE A 347 15.83 -7.84 0.31
N THR A 348 14.68 -7.62 0.93
CA THR A 348 13.39 -8.11 0.43
C THR A 348 12.76 -7.08 -0.52
N VAL A 349 12.64 -7.45 -1.79
CA VAL A 349 11.98 -6.66 -2.85
C VAL A 349 11.01 -7.54 -3.63
N ASN A 350 10.29 -7.00 -4.61
CA ASN A 350 9.56 -7.83 -5.56
C ASN A 350 9.93 -7.50 -7.01
N ARG A 351 10.01 -8.56 -7.83
CA ARG A 351 10.04 -8.38 -9.29
C ARG A 351 8.75 -7.71 -9.76
N ASN A 352 8.85 -6.90 -10.78
CA ASN A 352 7.74 -6.12 -11.31
C ASN A 352 7.86 -5.99 -12.83
N ALA A 353 6.75 -6.21 -13.53
CA ALA A 353 6.73 -5.91 -14.96
C ALA A 353 7.00 -4.42 -15.18
N VAL A 354 7.82 -4.10 -16.16
CA VAL A 354 7.95 -2.75 -16.69
C VAL A 354 6.85 -2.53 -17.73
N PRO A 355 6.38 -1.30 -17.98
CA PRO A 355 5.46 -1.05 -19.08
C PRO A 355 6.03 -1.57 -20.43
N PHE A 356 5.19 -2.26 -21.20
CA PHE A 356 5.60 -2.92 -22.46
C PHE A 356 6.70 -3.98 -22.27
N ASP A 357 6.63 -4.72 -21.16
CA ASP A 357 7.63 -5.72 -20.79
C ASP A 357 7.70 -6.84 -21.84
N PRO A 358 8.91 -7.12 -22.40
CA PRO A 358 9.07 -8.21 -23.35
C PRO A 358 9.09 -9.60 -22.70
N ARG A 359 9.25 -9.69 -21.37
CA ARG A 359 9.31 -10.96 -20.63
C ARG A 359 7.95 -11.34 -20.03
N PRO A 360 7.68 -12.64 -19.82
CA PRO A 360 6.42 -13.08 -19.23
C PRO A 360 6.28 -12.63 -17.76
N PRO A 361 5.04 -12.51 -17.23
CA PRO A 361 4.76 -11.98 -15.89
C PRO A 361 5.46 -12.70 -14.72
N MET A 362 5.84 -13.97 -14.88
CA MET A 362 6.54 -14.74 -13.85
C MET A 362 8.05 -14.47 -13.78
N VAL A 363 8.62 -13.84 -14.82
CA VAL A 363 10.03 -13.47 -14.94
C VAL A 363 10.21 -11.97 -14.76
N THR A 364 9.52 -11.17 -15.57
CA THR A 364 9.56 -9.70 -15.64
C THR A 364 10.91 -9.11 -16.00
N SER A 365 10.93 -7.83 -16.32
CA SER A 365 12.15 -7.10 -16.63
C SER A 365 12.44 -5.96 -15.66
N GLY A 366 11.91 -6.03 -14.44
CA GLY A 366 12.15 -4.97 -13.47
C GLY A 366 11.95 -5.38 -12.03
N LEU A 367 12.23 -4.43 -11.15
CA LEU A 367 11.98 -4.51 -9.71
C LEU A 367 11.16 -3.31 -9.26
N ARG A 368 10.31 -3.53 -8.25
CA ARG A 368 9.69 -2.45 -7.48
C ARG A 368 10.32 -2.43 -6.10
N ILE A 369 10.95 -1.30 -5.76
CA ILE A 369 11.69 -1.12 -4.51
C ILE A 369 11.09 0.06 -3.77
N GLY A 370 10.70 -0.13 -2.51
CA GLY A 370 10.06 0.90 -1.69
C GLY A 370 10.80 1.14 -0.37
N THR A 371 10.57 2.28 0.23
CA THR A 371 11.32 2.75 1.39
C THR A 371 10.52 2.92 2.70
N PRO A 372 9.18 2.69 2.75
CA PRO A 372 8.39 2.97 3.95
C PRO A 372 8.82 2.19 5.18
N ALA A 373 9.13 0.90 5.02
CA ALA A 373 9.50 0.03 6.14
C ALA A 373 10.83 0.46 6.77
N LEU A 374 11.86 0.76 5.97
CA LEU A 374 13.15 1.23 6.47
C LEU A 374 13.04 2.63 7.10
N ALA A 375 12.25 3.54 6.51
CA ALA A 375 11.97 4.84 7.09
C ALA A 375 11.27 4.73 8.46
N THR A 376 10.36 3.74 8.62
CA THR A 376 9.71 3.43 9.90
C THR A 376 10.71 2.85 10.90
N ARG A 377 11.65 2.04 10.45
CA ARG A 377 12.74 1.48 11.25
C ARG A 377 13.75 2.54 11.70
N GLY A 378 13.71 3.75 11.11
CA GLY A 378 14.53 4.89 11.54
C GLY A 378 15.71 5.21 10.62
N PHE A 379 15.82 4.56 9.47
CA PHE A 379 16.88 4.84 8.49
C PHE A 379 16.93 6.31 8.11
N ASP A 380 18.08 6.89 8.20
CA ASP A 380 18.40 8.27 7.78
C ASP A 380 19.00 8.29 6.35
N ALA A 381 19.40 9.46 5.87
CA ALA A 381 19.97 9.62 4.54
C ALA A 381 21.25 8.80 4.33
N ALA A 382 22.12 8.70 5.36
CA ALA A 382 23.36 7.94 5.26
C ALA A 382 23.07 6.44 5.16
N ALA A 383 22.14 5.92 5.96
CA ALA A 383 21.70 4.52 5.89
C ALA A 383 21.03 4.21 4.55
N PHE A 384 20.18 5.09 4.01
CA PHE A 384 19.60 4.91 2.67
C PHE A 384 20.64 4.96 1.57
N THR A 385 21.70 5.77 1.68
CA THR A 385 22.82 5.78 0.74
C THR A 385 23.52 4.44 0.73
N GLU A 386 23.84 3.89 1.91
CA GLU A 386 24.46 2.57 2.04
C GLU A 386 23.57 1.45 1.46
N VAL A 387 22.26 1.47 1.74
CA VAL A 387 21.31 0.51 1.12
C VAL A 387 21.30 0.63 -0.41
N ALA A 388 21.30 1.85 -0.94
CA ALA A 388 21.31 2.09 -2.37
C ALA A 388 22.62 1.59 -3.03
N ASP A 389 23.76 1.77 -2.36
CA ASP A 389 25.04 1.24 -2.80
C ASP A 389 25.08 -0.29 -2.78
N ILE A 390 24.56 -0.93 -1.73
CA ILE A 390 24.44 -2.40 -1.64
C ILE A 390 23.60 -2.93 -2.81
N ILE A 391 22.44 -2.33 -3.09
CA ILE A 391 21.57 -2.75 -4.19
C ILE A 391 22.26 -2.55 -5.54
N ALA A 392 22.89 -1.41 -5.77
CA ALA A 392 23.62 -1.13 -7.01
C ALA A 392 24.76 -2.13 -7.23
N GLU A 393 25.55 -2.39 -6.19
CA GLU A 393 26.66 -3.35 -6.23
C GLU A 393 26.16 -4.79 -6.48
N ALA A 394 25.11 -5.23 -5.80
CA ALA A 394 24.50 -6.54 -6.03
C ALA A 394 24.07 -6.71 -7.49
N LEU A 395 23.39 -5.72 -8.05
CA LEU A 395 22.87 -5.79 -9.41
C LEU A 395 23.95 -5.66 -10.50
N THR A 396 25.12 -5.07 -10.19
CA THR A 396 26.24 -4.91 -11.12
C THR A 396 27.33 -5.96 -10.94
N ASN A 397 27.44 -6.58 -9.75
CA ASN A 397 28.50 -7.53 -9.40
C ASN A 397 27.95 -8.65 -8.48
N ALA A 398 27.36 -9.68 -9.06
CA ALA A 398 26.77 -10.79 -8.34
C ALA A 398 27.76 -11.63 -7.49
N THR A 399 29.08 -11.40 -7.57
CA THR A 399 30.08 -12.14 -6.78
C THR A 399 30.34 -11.55 -5.40
N ALA A 400 29.81 -10.36 -5.08
CA ALA A 400 30.03 -9.65 -3.83
C ALA A 400 29.07 -10.08 -2.67
N VAL A 401 28.23 -11.10 -2.88
CA VAL A 401 27.17 -11.51 -1.93
C VAL A 401 27.62 -11.59 -0.47
N PRO A 402 28.73 -12.28 -0.07
CA PRO A 402 29.11 -12.37 1.35
C PRO A 402 29.42 -11.02 1.99
N ASP A 403 30.08 -10.11 1.28
CA ASP A 403 30.41 -8.78 1.80
C ASP A 403 29.14 -7.93 1.93
N LEU A 404 28.22 -8.05 0.97
CA LEU A 404 26.93 -7.35 0.99
C LEU A 404 26.04 -7.84 2.11
N GLN A 405 26.00 -9.15 2.40
CA GLN A 405 25.30 -9.71 3.54
C GLN A 405 25.83 -9.13 4.86
N ALA A 406 27.14 -9.01 5.01
CA ALA A 406 27.76 -8.43 6.21
C ALA A 406 27.34 -6.94 6.39
N ARG A 407 27.27 -6.18 5.30
CA ARG A 407 26.80 -4.77 5.32
C ARG A 407 25.32 -4.67 5.66
N VAL A 408 24.47 -5.55 5.12
CA VAL A 408 23.04 -5.64 5.47
C VAL A 408 22.88 -5.96 6.97
N ALA A 409 23.60 -6.95 7.49
CA ALA A 409 23.55 -7.31 8.91
C ALA A 409 23.93 -6.12 9.81
N LYS A 410 24.98 -5.40 9.46
CA LYS A 410 25.41 -4.18 10.19
C LYS A 410 24.33 -3.10 10.20
N LEU A 411 23.64 -2.88 9.09
CA LEU A 411 22.51 -1.94 9.03
C LEU A 411 21.33 -2.43 9.88
N ALA A 412 21.01 -3.72 9.80
CA ALA A 412 19.94 -4.32 10.59
C ALA A 412 20.16 -4.16 12.10
N ASP A 413 21.40 -4.35 12.56
CA ASP A 413 21.81 -4.18 13.96
C ASP A 413 21.81 -2.71 14.40
N ALA A 414 22.21 -1.80 13.51
CA ALA A 414 22.24 -0.36 13.81
C ALA A 414 20.84 0.27 13.96
N PHE A 415 19.84 -0.34 13.33
CA PHE A 415 18.45 0.10 13.38
C PHE A 415 17.54 -1.03 13.87
N PRO A 416 17.58 -1.38 15.19
CA PRO A 416 16.84 -2.52 15.72
C PRO A 416 15.32 -2.35 15.55
N LEU A 417 14.64 -3.45 15.20
CA LEU A 417 13.19 -3.50 15.05
C LEU A 417 12.55 -4.21 16.26
N TYR A 418 11.53 -3.58 16.84
CA TYR A 418 10.73 -4.16 17.91
C TYR A 418 11.57 -4.63 19.11
N ASP A 419 12.47 -3.76 19.57
CA ASP A 419 13.28 -4.02 20.74
C ASP A 419 12.39 -4.29 21.97
N GLY A 420 12.66 -5.40 22.68
CA GLY A 420 11.84 -5.83 23.80
C GLY A 420 10.43 -6.29 23.46
N LEU A 421 10.15 -6.71 22.20
CA LEU A 421 8.82 -7.21 21.82
C LEU A 421 8.42 -8.46 22.61
N GLU A 422 9.38 -9.26 23.00
CA GLU A 422 9.21 -10.45 23.83
C GLU A 422 8.54 -10.13 25.18
N ASP A 423 8.77 -8.92 25.71
CA ASP A 423 8.19 -8.42 26.97
C ASP A 423 6.78 -7.82 26.78
N TRP A 424 6.26 -7.76 25.54
CA TRP A 424 4.98 -7.11 25.26
C TRP A 424 3.76 -8.01 25.46
N CYS A 425 3.94 -9.22 25.90
CA CYS A 425 2.89 -10.26 26.06
C CYS A 425 2.09 -10.51 24.75
N LEU A 426 2.74 -10.36 23.59
CA LEU A 426 2.17 -10.63 22.27
C LEU A 426 2.69 -11.93 21.65
N LEU A 427 3.67 -12.58 22.30
CA LEU A 427 4.27 -13.86 21.90
C LEU A 427 4.03 -14.94 22.95
#